data_b60858fab99fb5cac84d139bbdc489e1
#
_entry.id   b60858fab99fb5cac84d139bbdc489e1
#
_cell.length_a   1.000
_cell.length_b   1.000
_cell.length_c   1.000
_cell.angle_alpha   90.00
_cell.angle_beta   90.00
_cell.angle_gamma   90.00
#
_symmetry.space_group_name_H-M   'P 1'
#
loop_
_entity.id
_entity.type
_entity.pdbx_description
1 polymer ?
#
loop_
_entity_poly.entity_id
_entity_poly.type
_entity_poly.pdbx_seq_one_letter_code
_entity_poly.pdbx_strand_id
1 'polypeptide(L)'
;SDVYKRQVADSSRDHIAQIYLHWTAGRYGQVYDDYHLNIDAEGTVYRTCSSLLQYKSHTWRRNSGSIAVALCCGLGAQANHGSDADLGQFAPTAVQTDKMAQTVALLVTALGLQLTTDTVMTHCEAALLDGYGPYSGDAETRWDLWYMRDSPGDGQMKPGGDILRGKARWYLEHQKI
;
A
#
# COMPACT_ATOMS: atom_id res chain seq x y z
N SER A 1 14.42 -1.33 -12.40
CA SER A 1 15.17 -0.17 -11.95
C SER A 1 14.24 1.02 -11.74
N ASP A 2 14.68 2.02 -11.01
CA ASP A 2 13.86 3.22 -10.72
C ASP A 2 13.59 4.04 -11.98
N VAL A 3 14.52 4.04 -12.94
CA VAL A 3 14.33 4.67 -14.25
C VAL A 3 13.16 4.01 -15.01
N TYR A 4 13.10 2.69 -15.00
CA TYR A 4 12.01 1.96 -15.63
C TYR A 4 10.66 2.22 -14.96
N LYS A 5 10.64 2.24 -13.63
CA LYS A 5 9.43 2.58 -12.86
C LYS A 5 8.92 3.99 -13.21
N ARG A 6 9.82 4.96 -13.33
CA ARG A 6 9.47 6.31 -13.74
C ARG A 6 8.89 6.36 -15.15
N GLN A 7 9.50 5.68 -16.12
CA GLN A 7 8.99 5.64 -17.48
C GLN A 7 7.58 5.05 -17.57
N VAL A 8 7.32 3.95 -16.84
CA VAL A 8 6.00 3.33 -16.79
C VAL A 8 4.98 4.25 -16.12
N ALA A 9 5.37 4.95 -15.05
CA ALA A 9 4.51 5.92 -14.37
C ALA A 9 4.22 7.15 -15.23
N ASP A 10 5.24 7.69 -15.93
CA ASP A 10 5.08 8.85 -16.80
C ASP A 10 4.05 8.59 -17.92
N SER A 11 4.04 7.40 -18.51
CA SER A 11 3.04 7.03 -19.53
C SER A 11 1.61 6.95 -18.98
N SER A 12 1.44 6.87 -17.67
CA SER A 12 0.16 6.76 -16.97
C SER A 12 -0.31 8.05 -16.32
N ARG A 13 0.46 9.14 -16.41
CA ARG A 13 0.29 10.37 -15.64
C ARG A 13 -1.12 10.95 -15.69
N ASP A 14 -1.72 11.03 -16.87
CA ASP A 14 -3.03 11.68 -17.05
C ASP A 14 -4.22 10.73 -16.82
N HIS A 15 -3.95 9.46 -16.47
CA HIS A 15 -4.98 8.43 -16.37
C HIS A 15 -5.14 7.89 -14.95
N ILE A 16 -4.15 8.09 -14.08
CA ILE A 16 -4.14 7.58 -12.72
C ILE A 16 -4.35 8.75 -11.75
N ALA A 17 -5.35 8.62 -10.89
CA ALA A 17 -5.70 9.62 -9.89
C ALA A 17 -5.42 9.17 -8.45
N GLN A 18 -5.29 7.87 -8.20
CA GLN A 18 -5.23 7.32 -6.86
C GLN A 18 -4.29 6.11 -6.77
N ILE A 19 -3.71 5.92 -5.60
CA ILE A 19 -2.89 4.77 -5.24
C ILE A 19 -3.51 4.15 -3.99
N TYR A 20 -3.79 2.84 -4.06
CA TYR A 20 -4.29 2.07 -2.93
C TYR A 20 -3.22 1.12 -2.41
N LEU A 21 -3.03 1.13 -1.10
CA LEU A 21 -2.02 0.35 -0.40
C LEU A 21 -2.67 -0.83 0.30
N HIS A 22 -2.07 -2.01 0.11
CA HIS A 22 -2.60 -3.28 0.58
C HIS A 22 -1.53 -4.10 1.28
N TRP A 23 -1.94 -5.12 1.98
CA TRP A 23 -1.15 -6.33 2.15
C TRP A 23 -1.84 -7.49 1.41
N THR A 24 -1.07 -8.53 1.11
CA THR A 24 -1.61 -9.69 0.39
C THR A 24 -2.41 -10.62 1.30
N ALA A 25 -2.27 -10.50 2.62
CA ALA A 25 -2.70 -11.45 3.63
C ALA A 25 -2.05 -12.84 3.42
N GLY A 26 -0.97 -12.89 2.69
CA GLY A 26 -0.18 -14.08 2.39
C GLY A 26 1.10 -14.17 3.20
N ARG A 27 1.94 -15.14 2.82
CA ARG A 27 3.29 -15.31 3.36
C ARG A 27 4.27 -14.39 2.66
N TYR A 28 5.44 -14.20 3.26
CA TYR A 28 6.57 -13.63 2.54
C TYR A 28 6.89 -14.50 1.32
N GLY A 29 7.32 -13.88 0.24
CA GLY A 29 7.64 -14.55 -1.02
C GLY A 29 6.46 -14.90 -1.91
N GLN A 30 5.23 -14.71 -1.44
CA GLN A 30 4.03 -14.93 -2.26
C GLN A 30 3.57 -13.63 -2.91
N VAL A 31 3.62 -13.57 -4.24
CA VAL A 31 3.12 -12.46 -5.06
C VAL A 31 1.75 -12.79 -5.61
N TYR A 32 0.90 -11.76 -5.73
CA TYR A 32 -0.46 -11.93 -6.25
C TYR A 32 -0.73 -10.98 -7.42
N ASP A 33 -1.42 -11.51 -8.41
CA ASP A 33 -1.75 -10.80 -9.65
C ASP A 33 -2.89 -9.78 -9.49
N ASP A 34 -3.50 -9.72 -8.32
CA ASP A 34 -4.55 -8.74 -7.99
C ASP A 34 -4.00 -7.31 -7.93
N TYR A 35 -2.70 -7.14 -7.73
CA TYR A 35 -2.02 -5.86 -7.55
C TYR A 35 -1.11 -5.54 -8.71
N HIS A 36 -0.80 -4.27 -8.91
CA HIS A 36 0.16 -3.81 -9.92
C HIS A 36 1.60 -4.06 -9.48
N LEU A 37 1.88 -3.80 -8.21
CA LEU A 37 3.19 -3.99 -7.59
C LEU A 37 3.03 -4.79 -6.30
N ASN A 38 3.95 -5.72 -6.07
CA ASN A 38 4.07 -6.48 -4.83
C ASN A 38 5.46 -6.23 -4.24
N ILE A 39 5.53 -5.96 -2.94
CA ILE A 39 6.79 -5.68 -2.23
C ILE A 39 7.03 -6.79 -1.22
N ASP A 40 8.10 -7.56 -1.42
CA ASP A 40 8.43 -8.66 -0.53
C ASP A 40 9.15 -8.20 0.74
N ALA A 41 9.31 -9.12 1.68
CA ALA A 41 9.81 -8.85 3.02
C ALA A 41 11.18 -8.14 3.05
N GLU A 42 12.06 -8.45 2.09
CA GLU A 42 13.37 -7.81 1.94
C GLU A 42 13.36 -6.56 1.08
N GLY A 43 12.20 -6.08 0.67
CA GLY A 43 12.05 -4.85 -0.10
C GLY A 43 12.14 -5.03 -1.62
N THR A 44 12.19 -6.25 -2.12
CA THR A 44 12.13 -6.50 -3.57
C THR A 44 10.75 -6.15 -4.10
N VAL A 45 10.70 -5.34 -5.15
CA VAL A 45 9.45 -4.93 -5.80
C VAL A 45 9.24 -5.75 -7.06
N TYR A 46 8.15 -6.51 -7.09
CA TYR A 46 7.72 -7.29 -8.24
C TYR A 46 6.60 -6.56 -8.99
N ARG A 47 6.79 -6.41 -10.29
CA ARG A 47 5.74 -5.89 -11.17
C ARG A 47 4.89 -7.06 -11.64
N THR A 48 3.59 -7.00 -11.34
CA THR A 48 2.59 -8.00 -11.71
C THR A 48 1.54 -7.44 -12.68
N CYS A 49 1.92 -6.42 -13.45
CA CYS A 49 1.06 -5.79 -14.46
C CYS A 49 1.82 -5.62 -15.76
N SER A 50 1.11 -5.60 -16.88
CA SER A 50 1.66 -5.25 -18.20
C SER A 50 1.90 -3.74 -18.30
N SER A 51 1.07 -2.95 -17.64
CA SER A 51 1.12 -1.50 -17.55
C SER A 51 0.45 -1.06 -16.25
N LEU A 52 0.83 0.10 -15.71
CA LEU A 52 0.12 0.72 -14.59
C LEU A 52 -1.31 1.14 -14.95
N LEU A 53 -1.63 1.21 -16.24
CA LEU A 53 -2.99 1.46 -16.73
C LEU A 53 -3.85 0.20 -16.73
N GLN A 54 -3.28 -0.98 -16.55
CA GLN A 54 -4.03 -2.24 -16.54
C GLN A 54 -5.05 -2.20 -15.40
N TYR A 55 -6.32 -2.49 -15.75
CA TYR A 55 -7.36 -2.65 -14.75
C TYR A 55 -7.09 -3.90 -13.90
N LYS A 56 -7.15 -3.73 -12.58
CA LYS A 56 -7.06 -4.83 -11.62
C LYS A 56 -8.12 -4.70 -10.55
N SER A 57 -8.64 -5.83 -10.08
CA SER A 57 -9.65 -5.86 -9.02
C SER A 57 -8.97 -5.96 -7.65
N HIS A 58 -8.83 -4.86 -6.95
CA HIS A 58 -8.14 -4.78 -5.66
C HIS A 58 -8.91 -4.03 -4.58
N THR A 59 -9.72 -3.04 -4.97
CA THR A 59 -10.46 -2.18 -4.03
C THR A 59 -11.86 -1.92 -4.59
N TRP A 60 -12.87 -2.43 -3.92
CA TRP A 60 -14.26 -2.36 -4.36
C TRP A 60 -14.68 -0.94 -4.76
N ARG A 61 -15.25 -0.80 -5.95
CA ARG A 61 -15.68 0.47 -6.56
C ARG A 61 -14.59 1.51 -6.81
N ARG A 62 -13.31 1.16 -6.62
CA ARG A 62 -12.19 2.10 -6.73
C ARG A 62 -11.07 1.64 -7.65
N ASN A 63 -11.34 0.62 -8.49
CA ASN A 63 -10.31 0.00 -9.33
C ASN A 63 -9.93 0.84 -10.54
N SER A 64 -10.89 1.57 -11.13
CA SER A 64 -10.62 2.40 -12.31
C SER A 64 -9.75 3.61 -11.95
N GLY A 65 -8.74 3.88 -12.77
CA GLY A 65 -7.85 5.04 -12.59
C GLY A 65 -6.99 4.97 -11.34
N SER A 66 -6.69 3.76 -10.85
CA SER A 66 -5.90 3.56 -9.64
C SER A 66 -4.79 2.53 -9.82
N ILE A 67 -3.77 2.65 -8.99
CA ILE A 67 -2.69 1.68 -8.86
C ILE A 67 -2.79 1.02 -7.49
N ALA A 68 -2.65 -0.30 -7.45
CA ALA A 68 -2.57 -1.06 -6.22
C ALA A 68 -1.13 -1.52 -5.96
N VAL A 69 -0.63 -1.21 -4.77
CA VAL A 69 0.67 -1.66 -4.26
C VAL A 69 0.44 -2.49 -3.01
N ALA A 70 0.97 -3.70 -2.95
CA ALA A 70 0.76 -4.60 -1.83
C ALA A 70 2.07 -5.02 -1.17
N LEU A 71 2.05 -5.15 0.16
CA LEU A 71 3.10 -5.84 0.91
C LEU A 71 2.81 -7.33 0.94
N CYS A 72 3.80 -8.16 0.63
CA CYS A 72 3.72 -9.62 0.74
C CYS A 72 3.83 -10.01 2.21
N CYS A 73 2.71 -10.02 2.92
CA CYS A 73 2.65 -10.28 4.37
C CYS A 73 1.20 -10.43 4.84
N GLY A 74 1.03 -10.68 6.13
CA GLY A 74 -0.26 -10.61 6.80
C GLY A 74 -0.98 -11.93 7.00
N LEU A 75 -0.43 -13.07 6.54
CA LEU A 75 -1.06 -14.37 6.75
C LEU A 75 -1.20 -14.65 8.26
N GLY A 76 -2.42 -15.00 8.67
CA GLY A 76 -2.72 -15.33 10.06
C GLY A 76 -2.88 -14.15 11.00
N ALA A 77 -2.81 -12.92 10.48
CA ALA A 77 -3.04 -11.72 11.28
C ALA A 77 -4.51 -11.64 11.74
N GLN A 78 -4.72 -11.03 12.92
CA GLN A 78 -6.03 -10.83 13.54
C GLN A 78 -6.23 -9.35 13.87
N ALA A 79 -7.34 -8.79 13.41
CA ALA A 79 -7.59 -7.36 13.50
C ALA A 79 -7.84 -6.87 14.93
N ASN A 80 -8.51 -7.69 15.75
CA ASN A 80 -8.95 -7.31 17.10
C ASN A 80 -9.66 -5.94 17.06
N HIS A 81 -9.15 -4.93 17.78
CA HIS A 81 -9.69 -3.56 17.79
C HIS A 81 -8.78 -2.57 17.01
N GLY A 82 -7.90 -3.07 16.17
CA GLY A 82 -6.96 -2.25 15.40
C GLY A 82 -5.66 -1.99 16.13
N SER A 83 -5.63 -1.10 17.11
CA SER A 83 -4.41 -0.74 17.84
C SER A 83 -3.79 -1.91 18.61
N ASP A 84 -4.56 -2.95 18.91
CA ASP A 84 -4.13 -4.20 19.54
C ASP A 84 -4.10 -5.38 18.56
N ALA A 85 -4.05 -5.12 17.27
CA ALA A 85 -4.01 -6.15 16.25
C ALA A 85 -2.81 -7.09 16.46
N ASP A 86 -3.05 -8.37 16.24
CA ASP A 86 -1.98 -9.37 16.13
C ASP A 86 -1.59 -9.48 14.66
N LEU A 87 -0.39 -9.03 14.31
CA LEU A 87 0.08 -9.04 12.93
C LEU A 87 0.64 -10.40 12.50
N GLY A 88 0.71 -11.36 13.40
CA GLY A 88 1.08 -12.74 13.11
C GLY A 88 2.56 -12.94 12.78
N GLN A 89 2.88 -14.13 12.25
CA GLN A 89 4.25 -14.52 11.90
C GLN A 89 4.77 -13.80 10.66
N PHE A 90 3.88 -13.32 9.81
CA PHE A 90 4.22 -12.64 8.56
C PHE A 90 3.83 -11.18 8.62
N ALA A 91 4.17 -10.53 9.74
CA ALA A 91 3.93 -9.10 9.93
C ALA A 91 4.71 -8.26 8.91
N PRO A 92 4.24 -7.04 8.55
CA PRO A 92 5.02 -6.15 7.71
C PRO A 92 6.42 -5.93 8.29
N THR A 93 7.45 -6.14 7.47
CA THR A 93 8.84 -5.88 7.89
C THR A 93 9.17 -4.40 7.78
N ALA A 94 10.16 -3.94 8.55
CA ALA A 94 10.68 -2.58 8.46
C ALA A 94 11.15 -2.26 7.02
N VAL A 95 11.84 -3.21 6.40
CA VAL A 95 12.39 -3.03 5.05
C VAL A 95 11.29 -2.89 4.00
N GLN A 96 10.27 -3.75 4.01
CA GLN A 96 9.19 -3.65 3.03
C GLN A 96 8.28 -2.43 3.29
N THR A 97 8.05 -2.05 4.55
CA THR A 97 7.30 -0.84 4.91
C THR A 97 8.00 0.41 4.38
N ASP A 98 9.30 0.52 4.59
CA ASP A 98 10.08 1.63 4.07
C ASP A 98 10.10 1.66 2.53
N LYS A 99 10.22 0.49 1.90
CA LYS A 99 10.17 0.39 0.44
C LYS A 99 8.82 0.79 -0.13
N MET A 100 7.71 0.47 0.54
CA MET A 100 6.39 0.94 0.13
C MET A 100 6.30 2.47 0.17
N ALA A 101 6.81 3.09 1.23
CA ALA A 101 6.86 4.55 1.32
C ALA A 101 7.71 5.18 0.22
N GLN A 102 8.88 4.62 -0.08
CA GLN A 102 9.71 5.06 -1.23
C GLN A 102 8.96 4.92 -2.55
N THR A 103 8.27 3.81 -2.75
CA THR A 103 7.50 3.53 -3.96
C THR A 103 6.35 4.52 -4.12
N VAL A 104 5.64 4.84 -3.03
CA VAL A 104 4.59 5.87 -3.04
C VAL A 104 5.18 7.23 -3.43
N ALA A 105 6.28 7.65 -2.82
CA ALA A 105 6.94 8.91 -3.15
C ALA A 105 7.35 8.98 -4.63
N LEU A 106 7.90 7.91 -5.16
CA LEU A 106 8.26 7.79 -6.57
C LEU A 106 7.02 7.91 -7.49
N LEU A 107 5.95 7.18 -7.16
CA LEU A 107 4.73 7.15 -7.96
C LEU A 107 4.01 8.50 -7.96
N VAL A 108 3.82 9.14 -6.81
CA VAL A 108 3.13 10.44 -6.76
C VAL A 108 3.91 11.51 -7.52
N THR A 109 5.25 11.47 -7.46
CA THR A 109 6.11 12.36 -8.23
C THR A 109 5.95 12.12 -9.73
N ALA A 110 6.09 10.89 -10.18
CA ALA A 110 6.02 10.53 -11.60
C ALA A 110 4.62 10.75 -12.18
N LEU A 111 3.57 10.51 -11.40
CA LEU A 111 2.17 10.70 -11.82
C LEU A 111 1.69 12.14 -11.69
N GLY A 112 2.45 13.02 -11.07
CA GLY A 112 2.04 14.40 -10.83
C GLY A 112 0.93 14.54 -9.80
N LEU A 113 0.84 13.61 -8.87
CA LEU A 113 -0.14 13.64 -7.78
C LEU A 113 0.42 14.36 -6.55
N GLN A 114 -0.46 15.00 -5.81
CA GLN A 114 -0.14 15.46 -4.45
C GLN A 114 -0.32 14.29 -3.47
N LEU A 115 0.54 14.20 -2.48
CA LEU A 115 0.43 13.20 -1.42
C LEU A 115 -0.61 13.65 -0.39
N THR A 116 -1.80 13.11 -0.49
CA THR A 116 -2.94 13.41 0.41
C THR A 116 -3.63 12.11 0.81
N THR A 117 -4.56 12.20 1.77
CA THR A 117 -5.41 11.07 2.15
C THR A 117 -6.38 10.65 1.05
N ASP A 118 -6.65 11.52 0.07
CA ASP A 118 -7.53 11.19 -1.06
C ASP A 118 -6.78 10.50 -2.21
N THR A 119 -5.50 10.83 -2.41
CA THR A 119 -4.69 10.30 -3.51
C THR A 119 -3.95 9.02 -3.14
N VAL A 120 -3.61 8.85 -1.87
CA VAL A 120 -2.90 7.67 -1.35
C VAL A 120 -3.60 7.21 -0.09
N MET A 121 -4.27 6.08 -0.15
CA MET A 121 -4.96 5.51 1.00
C MET A 121 -4.76 4.01 1.08
N THR A 122 -4.85 3.47 2.29
CA THR A 122 -4.88 2.02 2.48
C THR A 122 -6.24 1.47 2.07
N HIS A 123 -6.28 0.17 1.77
CA HIS A 123 -7.54 -0.51 1.50
C HIS A 123 -8.50 -0.37 2.69
N CYS A 124 -7.99 -0.47 3.92
CA CYS A 124 -8.80 -0.29 5.12
C CYS A 124 -9.43 1.11 5.19
N GLU A 125 -8.68 2.16 4.89
CA GLU A 125 -9.20 3.52 4.85
C GLU A 125 -10.32 3.67 3.80
N ALA A 126 -10.13 3.10 2.61
CA ALA A 126 -11.17 3.07 1.57
C ALA A 126 -12.40 2.30 2.03
N ALA A 127 -12.20 1.14 2.65
CA ALA A 127 -13.27 0.30 3.16
C ALA A 127 -14.09 1.01 4.26
N LEU A 128 -13.44 1.72 5.16
CA LEU A 128 -14.12 2.51 6.19
C LEU A 128 -14.99 3.62 5.58
N LEU A 129 -14.48 4.32 4.56
CA LEU A 129 -15.23 5.35 3.84
C LEU A 129 -16.44 4.77 3.11
N ASP A 130 -16.31 3.60 2.53
CA ASP A 130 -17.34 2.97 1.69
C ASP A 130 -18.26 2.01 2.47
N GLY A 131 -18.05 1.87 3.79
CA GLY A 131 -18.96 1.18 4.70
C GLY A 131 -18.82 -0.34 4.74
N TYR A 132 -17.69 -0.91 4.32
CA TYR A 132 -17.44 -2.35 4.36
C TYR A 132 -16.16 -2.74 5.13
N GLY A 133 -15.53 -1.80 5.79
CA GLY A 133 -14.33 -2.01 6.59
C GLY A 133 -14.59 -2.54 7.99
N PRO A 134 -13.61 -2.44 8.90
CA PRO A 134 -13.80 -2.75 10.30
C PRO A 134 -15.05 -2.06 10.86
N TYR A 135 -15.76 -2.74 11.75
CA TYR A 135 -17.03 -2.32 12.35
C TYR A 135 -18.27 -2.37 11.43
N SER A 136 -18.13 -2.78 10.17
CA SER A 136 -19.29 -2.90 9.26
C SER A 136 -20.16 -4.11 9.54
N GLY A 137 -19.64 -5.09 10.30
CA GLY A 137 -20.29 -6.38 10.51
C GLY A 137 -20.10 -7.34 9.33
N ASP A 138 -19.33 -6.99 8.32
CA ASP A 138 -18.98 -7.85 7.20
C ASP A 138 -17.96 -8.91 7.66
N ALA A 139 -18.21 -10.18 7.34
CA ALA A 139 -17.29 -11.28 7.63
C ALA A 139 -15.99 -11.19 6.84
N GLU A 140 -16.00 -10.49 5.70
CA GLU A 140 -14.84 -10.25 4.84
C GLU A 140 -14.26 -8.85 5.05
N THR A 141 -14.23 -8.38 6.29
CA THR A 141 -13.66 -7.09 6.64
C THR A 141 -12.29 -6.87 6.00
N ARG A 142 -12.16 -5.75 5.31
CA ARG A 142 -10.91 -5.33 4.66
C ARG A 142 -10.17 -4.40 5.61
N TRP A 143 -9.28 -4.97 6.42
CA TRP A 143 -8.54 -4.23 7.44
C TRP A 143 -7.04 -4.14 7.15
N ASP A 144 -6.62 -4.52 5.96
CA ASP A 144 -5.22 -4.51 5.55
C ASP A 144 -4.60 -3.11 5.73
N LEU A 145 -3.49 -3.07 6.47
CA LEU A 145 -2.77 -1.85 6.84
C LEU A 145 -3.59 -0.86 7.70
N TRP A 146 -4.60 -1.36 8.42
CA TRP A 146 -5.36 -0.53 9.37
C TRP A 146 -4.46 0.02 10.46
N TYR A 147 -3.79 -0.87 11.18
CA TYR A 147 -2.72 -0.56 12.13
C TYR A 147 -1.50 -1.39 11.80
N MET A 148 -0.34 -0.82 12.00
CA MET A 148 0.93 -1.52 11.85
C MET A 148 1.97 -0.87 12.75
N ARG A 149 3.10 -1.53 12.95
CA ARG A 149 4.19 -0.95 13.72
C ARG A 149 4.90 0.12 12.90
N ASP A 150 5.19 1.24 13.53
CA ASP A 150 6.04 2.28 12.97
C ASP A 150 7.50 1.79 12.96
N SER A 151 7.82 1.00 11.94
CA SER A 151 9.12 0.36 11.77
C SER A 151 9.56 0.47 10.31
N PRO A 152 10.74 1.06 9.99
CA PRO A 152 11.64 1.70 10.96
C PRO A 152 11.02 2.95 11.58
N GLY A 153 11.21 3.12 12.88
CA GLY A 153 10.63 4.20 13.67
C GLY A 153 10.65 3.86 15.15
N ASP A 154 9.65 4.30 15.91
CA ASP A 154 9.56 4.06 17.35
C ASP A 154 8.99 2.67 17.72
N GLY A 155 8.56 1.90 16.73
CA GLY A 155 8.01 0.55 16.92
C GLY A 155 6.60 0.49 17.49
N GLN A 156 5.96 1.64 17.71
CA GLN A 156 4.59 1.68 18.25
C GLN A 156 3.57 1.35 17.17
N MET A 157 2.45 0.75 17.58
CA MET A 157 1.30 0.54 16.71
C MET A 157 0.63 1.87 16.40
N LYS A 158 0.48 2.17 15.11
CA LYS A 158 -0.14 3.40 14.61
C LYS A 158 -0.98 3.09 13.39
N PRO A 159 -1.93 3.97 13.01
CA PRO A 159 -2.66 3.81 11.75
C PRO A 159 -1.70 3.66 10.56
N GLY A 160 -1.89 2.61 9.77
CA GLY A 160 -0.95 2.27 8.70
C GLY A 160 -0.85 3.32 7.61
N GLY A 161 -1.96 3.94 7.25
CA GLY A 161 -1.97 5.03 6.28
C GLY A 161 -1.14 6.23 6.73
N ASP A 162 -1.21 6.60 8.00
CA ASP A 162 -0.43 7.70 8.57
C ASP A 162 1.08 7.40 8.55
N ILE A 163 1.46 6.18 8.91
CA ILE A 163 2.86 5.73 8.83
C ILE A 163 3.38 5.84 7.40
N LEU A 164 2.66 5.28 6.45
CA LEU A 164 3.10 5.18 5.06
C LEU A 164 3.15 6.55 4.37
N ARG A 165 2.12 7.37 4.54
CA ARG A 165 2.13 8.74 4.00
C ARG A 165 3.18 9.61 4.68
N GLY A 166 3.38 9.47 5.98
CA GLY A 166 4.41 10.20 6.72
C GLY A 166 5.82 9.87 6.23
N LYS A 167 6.13 8.59 6.06
CA LYS A 167 7.42 8.13 5.51
C LYS A 167 7.59 8.55 4.03
N ALA A 168 6.54 8.47 3.23
CA ALA A 168 6.58 8.92 1.84
C ALA A 168 6.85 10.43 1.75
N ARG A 169 6.23 11.22 2.61
CA ARG A 169 6.46 12.68 2.69
C ARG A 169 7.91 12.98 3.05
N TRP A 170 8.48 12.21 3.97
CA TRP A 170 9.90 12.35 4.31
C TRP A 170 10.79 12.14 3.07
N TYR A 171 10.51 11.11 2.24
CA TYR A 171 11.24 10.87 1.00
C TYR A 171 11.07 12.01 -0.01
N LEU A 172 9.89 12.58 -0.14
CA LEU A 172 9.65 13.73 -1.03
C LEU A 172 10.45 14.97 -0.60
N GLU A 173 10.66 15.14 0.71
CA GLU A 173 11.37 16.31 1.27
C GLU A 173 12.89 16.15 1.28
N HIS A 174 13.40 14.91 1.41
CA HIS A 174 14.82 14.62 1.68
C HIS A 174 15.54 13.93 0.53
N GLN A 175 14.86 13.44 -0.47
CA GLN A 175 15.45 12.77 -1.61
C GLN A 175 15.03 13.45 -2.91
N LYS A 176 16.00 13.59 -3.83
CA LYS A 176 15.68 13.97 -5.20
C LYS A 176 15.13 12.74 -5.92
N ILE A 177 13.84 12.68 -6.09
CA ILE A 177 13.12 11.59 -6.74
C ILE A 177 12.88 11.93 -8.22
#